data_db17a58d1a48914d3cfedd305b3a34c7
#
_entry.id   db17a58d1a48914d3cfedd305b3a34c7
#
_cell.length_a   1.000
_cell.length_b   1.000
_cell.length_c   1.000
_cell.angle_alpha   90.00
_cell.angle_beta   90.00
_cell.angle_gamma   90.00
#
_symmetry.space_group_name_H-M   'P 1'
#
loop_
_entity.id
_entity.type
_entity.pdbx_description
1 polymer ?
#
loop_
_entity_poly.entity_id
_entity_poly.type
_entity_poly.pdbx_seq_one_letter_code
_entity_poly.pdbx_strand_id
1 'polypeptide(L)'
;MLAHAYFQRLANLHGIDILHIKGYAFNSEIFKPDRHSTDADLLVRPSHVDTFVHILLADGWSIQAHFDTGSVFEHAMTLYHESWGLTDIHRFFPGLGKDPERVFQQLWAAHMQREIAHRSCAVPSVLDSRLIVVLHRARASSTYDPDLEYLRDILDSYDWAKLRERAAELDSSLAYAAAMGGLEAYRHERDYLLWKSVSTRVPSYIQWVGRLRSARGFAEKMRTLKNILMVNQDHLAMELGHKPTRAEIRTRFFERFGLGGGS
;
A
#
# COMPACT_ATOMS: atom_id res chain seq x y z
N MET A 1 -14.46 5.38 -10.93
CA MET A 1 -14.74 6.84 -10.86
C MET A 1 -15.82 7.18 -9.84
N LEU A 2 -17.05 6.67 -9.96
CA LEU A 2 -18.15 7.02 -9.03
C LEU A 2 -17.83 6.68 -7.57
N ALA A 3 -17.10 5.59 -7.29
CA ALA A 3 -16.67 5.25 -5.95
C ALA A 3 -15.81 6.34 -5.27
N HIS A 4 -14.89 6.97 -6.02
CA HIS A 4 -14.12 8.11 -5.51
C HIS A 4 -15.01 9.28 -5.09
N ALA A 5 -16.00 9.65 -5.93
CA ALA A 5 -16.95 10.72 -5.63
C ALA A 5 -17.82 10.38 -4.40
N TYR A 6 -18.24 9.12 -4.27
CA TYR A 6 -18.95 8.62 -3.10
C TYR A 6 -18.10 8.75 -1.81
N PHE A 7 -16.85 8.27 -1.81
CA PHE A 7 -15.98 8.37 -0.65
C PHE A 7 -15.68 9.82 -0.26
N GLN A 8 -15.45 10.70 -1.22
CA GLN A 8 -15.22 12.12 -0.93
C GLN A 8 -16.46 12.78 -0.31
N ARG A 9 -17.66 12.42 -0.80
CA ARG A 9 -18.91 12.90 -0.20
C ARG A 9 -19.03 12.44 1.24
N LEU A 10 -18.77 11.17 1.50
CA LEU A 10 -18.90 10.59 2.83
C LEU A 10 -17.87 11.20 3.80
N ALA A 11 -16.63 11.35 3.34
CA ALA A 11 -15.57 11.98 4.11
C ALA A 11 -15.90 13.43 4.49
N ASN A 12 -16.41 14.22 3.54
CA ASN A 12 -16.82 15.60 3.80
C ASN A 12 -17.97 15.69 4.82
N LEU A 13 -18.93 14.75 4.74
CA LEU A 13 -20.08 14.72 5.64
C LEU A 13 -19.66 14.47 7.11
N HIS A 14 -18.61 13.69 7.29
CA HIS A 14 -18.16 13.25 8.62
C HIS A 14 -16.86 13.93 9.09
N GLY A 15 -16.34 14.90 8.34
CA GLY A 15 -15.10 15.60 8.69
C GLY A 15 -13.87 14.70 8.67
N ILE A 16 -13.83 13.72 7.76
CA ILE A 16 -12.73 12.77 7.59
C ILE A 16 -11.78 13.28 6.51
N ASP A 17 -10.48 13.35 6.82
CA ASP A 17 -9.47 13.69 5.82
C ASP A 17 -9.02 12.44 5.07
N ILE A 18 -9.23 12.44 3.76
CA ILE A 18 -8.80 11.38 2.84
C ILE A 18 -8.07 11.98 1.65
N LEU A 19 -7.09 11.26 1.14
CA LEU A 19 -6.46 11.52 -0.15
C LEU A 19 -6.76 10.35 -1.08
N HIS A 20 -7.30 10.65 -2.25
CA HIS A 20 -7.44 9.64 -3.29
C HIS A 20 -6.08 9.40 -3.94
N ILE A 21 -5.61 8.17 -3.90
CA ILE A 21 -4.33 7.76 -4.46
C ILE A 21 -4.55 6.72 -5.55
N LYS A 22 -3.71 6.76 -6.58
CA LYS A 22 -3.75 5.85 -7.74
C LYS A 22 -5.04 5.95 -8.59
N GLY A 23 -5.14 5.09 -9.60
CA GLY A 23 -6.30 4.99 -10.49
C GLY A 23 -6.76 6.34 -11.05
N TYR A 24 -8.05 6.61 -10.97
CA TYR A 24 -8.66 7.85 -11.48
C TYR A 24 -8.27 9.12 -10.70
N ALA A 25 -7.59 8.99 -9.57
CA ALA A 25 -7.02 10.13 -8.85
C ALA A 25 -5.79 10.71 -9.56
N PHE A 26 -5.15 9.96 -10.46
CA PHE A 26 -3.96 10.39 -11.18
C PHE A 26 -4.29 10.77 -12.64
N ASN A 27 -3.56 11.73 -13.19
CA ASN A 27 -3.72 12.23 -14.54
C ASN A 27 -2.53 11.83 -15.44
N SER A 28 -2.50 12.37 -16.68
CA SER A 28 -1.43 12.12 -17.64
C SER A 28 -0.04 12.62 -17.24
N GLU A 29 0.08 13.43 -16.19
CA GLU A 29 1.37 13.80 -15.59
C GLU A 29 1.97 12.69 -14.71
N ILE A 30 1.18 11.63 -14.44
CA ILE A 30 1.52 10.55 -13.50
C ILE A 30 1.30 9.18 -14.14
N PHE A 31 0.15 8.98 -14.80
CA PHE A 31 -0.25 7.71 -15.43
C PHE A 31 -0.51 7.87 -16.92
N LYS A 32 -0.26 6.80 -17.67
CA LYS A 32 -0.62 6.72 -19.07
C LYS A 32 -2.13 6.99 -19.26
N PRO A 33 -2.55 7.83 -20.24
CA PRO A 33 -3.94 8.28 -20.39
C PRO A 33 -5.00 7.18 -20.41
N ASP A 34 -4.71 6.03 -21.01
CA ASP A 34 -5.67 4.94 -21.19
C ASP A 34 -5.68 3.91 -20.06
N ARG A 35 -5.09 4.26 -18.91
CA ARG A 35 -5.06 3.36 -17.77
C ARG A 35 -6.42 3.30 -17.08
N HIS A 36 -7.01 2.12 -17.05
CA HIS A 36 -8.21 1.85 -16.27
C HIS A 36 -7.87 1.33 -14.85
N SER A 37 -8.68 1.69 -13.88
CA SER A 37 -8.65 1.16 -12.52
C SER A 37 -10.00 0.58 -12.17
N THR A 38 -10.01 -0.55 -11.47
CA THR A 38 -11.21 -1.27 -11.03
C THR A 38 -11.59 -0.94 -9.59
N ASP A 39 -10.65 -0.44 -8.82
CA ASP A 39 -10.74 -0.15 -7.40
C ASP A 39 -10.51 1.33 -7.08
N ALA A 40 -10.86 1.73 -5.89
CA ALA A 40 -10.55 3.03 -5.33
C ALA A 40 -9.57 2.85 -4.16
N ASP A 41 -8.39 3.46 -4.30
CA ASP A 41 -7.38 3.50 -3.23
C ASP A 41 -7.48 4.82 -2.46
N LEU A 42 -7.63 4.75 -1.15
CA LEU A 42 -7.76 5.92 -0.27
C LEU A 42 -6.67 5.89 0.80
N LEU A 43 -5.89 6.96 0.90
CA LEU A 43 -5.03 7.20 2.04
C LEU A 43 -5.81 8.06 3.04
N VAL A 44 -6.18 7.46 4.16
CA VAL A 44 -6.96 8.11 5.22
C VAL A 44 -6.01 8.64 6.28
N ARG A 45 -6.30 9.84 6.83
CA ARG A 45 -5.54 10.33 7.99
C ARG A 45 -5.50 9.26 9.08
N PRO A 46 -4.33 8.86 9.60
CA PRO A 46 -4.24 7.75 10.54
C PRO A 46 -5.18 7.86 11.74
N SER A 47 -5.33 9.05 12.31
CA SER A 47 -6.27 9.32 13.41
C SER A 47 -7.74 9.21 13.03
N HIS A 48 -8.09 9.21 11.75
CA HIS A 48 -9.47 9.10 11.25
C HIS A 48 -9.84 7.69 10.76
N VAL A 49 -8.87 6.77 10.66
CA VAL A 49 -9.06 5.45 10.02
C VAL A 49 -10.17 4.64 10.67
N ASP A 50 -10.13 4.47 12.00
CA ASP A 50 -11.12 3.64 12.70
C ASP A 50 -12.52 4.22 12.55
N THR A 51 -12.67 5.54 12.67
CA THR A 51 -13.95 6.24 12.49
C THR A 51 -14.46 6.04 11.06
N PHE A 52 -13.61 6.18 10.05
CA PHE A 52 -14.02 6.03 8.66
C PHE A 52 -14.41 4.60 8.32
N VAL A 53 -13.67 3.61 8.81
CA VAL A 53 -14.04 2.18 8.66
C VAL A 53 -15.38 1.88 9.30
N HIS A 54 -15.66 2.38 10.51
CA HIS A 54 -16.98 2.21 11.15
C HIS A 54 -18.12 2.82 10.33
N ILE A 55 -17.91 4.00 9.75
CA ILE A 55 -18.89 4.65 8.88
C ILE A 55 -19.16 3.77 7.64
N LEU A 56 -18.11 3.27 7.00
CA LEU A 56 -18.24 2.41 5.83
C LEU A 56 -18.98 1.11 6.14
N LEU A 57 -18.66 0.46 7.26
CA LEU A 57 -19.36 -0.76 7.68
C LEU A 57 -20.86 -0.51 7.95
N ALA A 58 -21.18 0.64 8.54
CA ALA A 58 -22.59 1.04 8.76
C ALA A 58 -23.32 1.34 7.44
N ASP A 59 -22.59 1.73 6.38
CA ASP A 59 -23.13 2.01 5.04
C ASP A 59 -23.09 0.79 4.10
N GLY A 60 -22.91 -0.43 4.65
CA GLY A 60 -23.06 -1.70 3.93
C GLY A 60 -21.77 -2.27 3.35
N TRP A 61 -20.61 -1.68 3.64
CA TRP A 61 -19.33 -2.27 3.25
C TRP A 61 -19.00 -3.49 4.12
N SER A 62 -18.31 -4.46 3.55
CA SER A 62 -17.81 -5.66 4.23
C SER A 62 -16.30 -5.76 4.12
N ILE A 63 -15.62 -6.20 5.20
CA ILE A 63 -14.18 -6.39 5.20
C ILE A 63 -13.84 -7.67 4.46
N GLN A 64 -12.96 -7.58 3.46
CA GLN A 64 -12.41 -8.73 2.72
C GLN A 64 -11.01 -9.11 3.24
N ALA A 65 -10.20 -8.11 3.59
CA ALA A 65 -8.89 -8.33 4.21
C ALA A 65 -8.62 -7.24 5.25
N HIS A 66 -8.18 -7.67 6.44
CA HIS A 66 -7.79 -6.75 7.51
C HIS A 66 -6.39 -6.18 7.29
N PHE A 67 -6.03 -5.10 7.99
CA PHE A 67 -4.71 -4.47 7.90
C PHE A 67 -3.55 -5.43 8.15
N ASP A 68 -3.69 -6.33 9.11
CA ASP A 68 -2.66 -7.29 9.53
C ASP A 68 -2.57 -8.51 8.60
N THR A 69 -3.56 -8.74 7.73
CA THR A 69 -3.63 -9.87 6.82
C THR A 69 -3.42 -9.50 5.35
N GLY A 70 -3.68 -8.23 4.97
CA GLY A 70 -3.68 -7.80 3.58
C GLY A 70 -2.29 -7.71 2.93
N SER A 71 -1.24 -7.39 3.68
CA SER A 71 0.11 -7.27 3.13
C SER A 71 1.21 -7.40 4.18
N VAL A 72 2.47 -7.58 3.69
CA VAL A 72 3.68 -7.63 4.52
C VAL A 72 3.85 -6.36 5.37
N PHE A 73 3.37 -5.23 4.88
CA PHE A 73 3.47 -3.93 5.55
C PHE A 73 2.29 -3.62 6.47
N GLU A 74 1.23 -4.44 6.46
CA GLU A 74 0.04 -4.24 7.29
C GLU A 74 -0.59 -2.83 7.10
N HIS A 75 -0.55 -2.28 5.89
CA HIS A 75 -0.83 -0.87 5.60
C HIS A 75 -2.24 -0.59 5.10
N ALA A 76 -2.90 -1.58 4.50
CA ALA A 76 -4.20 -1.40 3.85
C ALA A 76 -5.19 -2.47 4.30
N MET A 77 -6.45 -2.07 4.38
CA MET A 77 -7.62 -2.92 4.58
C MET A 77 -8.43 -2.90 3.29
N THR A 78 -8.80 -4.08 2.77
CA THR A 78 -9.65 -4.19 1.60
C THR A 78 -11.10 -4.36 2.03
N LEU A 79 -11.96 -3.50 1.50
CA LEU A 79 -13.40 -3.54 1.70
C LEU A 79 -14.12 -3.80 0.37
N TYR A 80 -15.31 -4.40 0.45
CA TYR A 80 -16.19 -4.65 -0.67
C TYR A 80 -17.60 -4.14 -0.40
N HIS A 81 -18.21 -3.57 -1.42
CA HIS A 81 -19.62 -3.20 -1.43
C HIS A 81 -20.25 -3.63 -2.76
N GLU A 82 -21.47 -4.17 -2.71
CA GLU A 82 -22.15 -4.72 -3.89
C GLU A 82 -22.29 -3.70 -5.03
N SER A 83 -22.59 -2.44 -4.72
CA SER A 83 -22.77 -1.38 -5.72
C SER A 83 -21.47 -0.65 -6.10
N TRP A 84 -20.43 -0.66 -5.26
CA TRP A 84 -19.22 0.15 -5.44
C TRP A 84 -17.97 -0.67 -5.76
N GLY A 85 -18.02 -2.00 -5.60
CA GLY A 85 -16.89 -2.90 -5.82
C GLY A 85 -15.89 -2.87 -4.67
N LEU A 86 -14.64 -3.06 -4.99
CA LEU A 86 -13.51 -3.12 -4.05
C LEU A 86 -12.92 -1.73 -3.78
N THR A 87 -12.45 -1.52 -2.56
CA THR A 87 -11.65 -0.36 -2.18
C THR A 87 -10.56 -0.76 -1.19
N ASP A 88 -9.40 -0.11 -1.29
CA ASP A 88 -8.34 -0.22 -0.32
C ASP A 88 -8.25 1.04 0.55
N ILE A 89 -8.45 0.87 1.85
CA ILE A 89 -8.27 1.90 2.86
C ILE A 89 -6.84 1.79 3.40
N HIS A 90 -6.00 2.74 3.04
CA HIS A 90 -4.61 2.81 3.51
C HIS A 90 -4.53 3.69 4.77
N ARG A 91 -3.99 3.16 5.86
CA ARG A 91 -3.67 3.93 7.08
C ARG A 91 -2.30 4.59 7.02
N PHE A 92 -1.45 4.13 6.12
CA PHE A 92 -0.20 4.74 5.68
C PHE A 92 0.20 4.15 4.33
N PHE A 93 1.14 4.80 3.62
CA PHE A 93 1.66 4.26 2.38
C PHE A 93 3.08 3.71 2.62
N PRO A 94 3.35 2.41 2.35
CA PRO A 94 4.66 1.80 2.60
C PRO A 94 5.78 2.51 1.85
N GLY A 95 6.82 2.85 2.59
CA GLY A 95 7.95 3.60 2.07
C GLY A 95 7.88 5.09 2.33
N LEU A 96 6.71 5.64 2.68
CA LEU A 96 6.59 7.01 3.17
C LEU A 96 6.82 7.03 4.69
N GLY A 97 7.91 7.64 5.11
CA GLY A 97 8.24 8.01 6.50
C GLY A 97 8.02 6.95 7.57
N LYS A 98 8.39 7.31 8.80
CA LYS A 98 8.23 6.43 9.98
C LYS A 98 7.07 6.84 10.89
N ASP A 99 6.56 8.05 10.72
CA ASP A 99 5.41 8.60 11.44
C ASP A 99 4.27 8.87 10.44
N PRO A 100 3.27 7.97 10.36
CA PRO A 100 2.18 8.10 9.40
C PRO A 100 1.36 9.37 9.53
N GLU A 101 1.13 9.88 10.75
CA GLU A 101 0.35 11.09 10.96
C GLU A 101 1.10 12.32 10.43
N ARG A 102 2.40 12.44 10.74
CA ARG A 102 3.25 13.51 10.22
C ARG A 102 3.34 13.47 8.70
N VAL A 103 3.51 12.28 8.11
CA VAL A 103 3.53 12.12 6.65
C VAL A 103 2.21 12.55 6.05
N PHE A 104 1.08 12.09 6.60
CA PHE A 104 -0.23 12.51 6.10
C PHE A 104 -0.38 14.02 6.15
N GLN A 105 0.00 14.67 7.24
CA GLN A 105 -0.03 16.14 7.37
C GLN A 105 0.78 16.85 6.27
N GLN A 106 1.97 16.33 5.94
CA GLN A 106 2.81 16.90 4.88
C GLN A 106 2.18 16.73 3.49
N LEU A 107 1.60 15.57 3.20
CA LEU A 107 0.86 15.33 1.95
C LEU A 107 -0.40 16.21 1.89
N TRP A 108 -1.12 16.31 3.01
CA TRP A 108 -2.34 17.11 3.13
C TRP A 108 -2.07 18.60 2.94
N ALA A 109 -0.98 19.13 3.47
CA ALA A 109 -0.61 20.53 3.31
C ALA A 109 -0.34 20.91 1.84
N ALA A 110 0.07 19.96 1.00
CA ALA A 110 0.38 20.15 -0.42
C ALA A 110 -0.68 19.56 -1.35
N HIS A 111 -1.81 19.04 -0.82
CA HIS A 111 -2.81 18.36 -1.63
C HIS A 111 -3.46 19.31 -2.66
N MET A 112 -3.94 18.71 -3.72
CA MET A 112 -4.66 19.38 -4.79
C MET A 112 -6.10 18.90 -4.83
N GLN A 113 -6.97 19.69 -5.45
CA GLN A 113 -8.33 19.28 -5.76
C GLN A 113 -8.40 18.81 -7.21
N ARG A 114 -9.01 17.65 -7.43
CA ARG A 114 -9.25 17.08 -8.74
C ARG A 114 -10.71 16.70 -8.90
N GLU A 115 -11.32 17.08 -10.00
CA GLU A 115 -12.67 16.64 -10.33
C GLU A 115 -12.67 15.17 -10.76
N ILE A 116 -13.38 14.31 -10.02
CA ILE A 116 -13.61 12.91 -10.33
C ILE A 116 -15.11 12.65 -10.27
N ALA A 117 -15.71 12.27 -11.38
CA ALA A 117 -17.16 12.05 -11.48
C ALA A 117 -17.98 13.25 -10.97
N HIS A 118 -17.65 14.47 -11.43
CA HIS A 118 -18.28 15.74 -11.06
C HIS A 118 -18.19 16.11 -9.56
N ARG A 119 -17.21 15.56 -8.85
CA ARG A 119 -16.91 15.90 -7.46
C ARG A 119 -15.46 16.31 -7.30
N SER A 120 -15.25 17.41 -6.59
CA SER A 120 -13.92 17.84 -6.17
C SER A 120 -13.40 16.86 -5.12
N CYS A 121 -12.36 16.09 -5.43
CA CYS A 121 -11.71 15.09 -4.60
C CYS A 121 -10.30 15.55 -4.24
N ALA A 122 -9.91 15.36 -2.98
CA ALA A 122 -8.56 15.67 -2.53
C ALA A 122 -7.57 14.59 -3.01
N VAL A 123 -6.53 15.02 -3.71
CA VAL A 123 -5.46 14.15 -4.23
C VAL A 123 -4.09 14.67 -3.80
N PRO A 124 -3.05 13.85 -3.63
CA PRO A 124 -1.70 14.36 -3.38
C PRO A 124 -1.24 15.29 -4.49
N SER A 125 -0.24 16.15 -4.21
CA SER A 125 0.42 16.94 -5.25
C SER A 125 0.95 16.06 -6.38
N VAL A 126 1.22 16.64 -7.55
CA VAL A 126 1.81 15.89 -8.68
C VAL A 126 3.13 15.23 -8.25
N LEU A 127 3.97 15.94 -7.51
CA LEU A 127 5.24 15.43 -7.02
C LEU A 127 5.05 14.26 -6.06
N ASP A 128 4.13 14.37 -5.10
CA ASP A 128 3.83 13.30 -4.13
C ASP A 128 3.16 12.10 -4.81
N SER A 129 2.30 12.33 -5.81
CA SER A 129 1.68 11.28 -6.60
C SER A 129 2.70 10.48 -7.42
N ARG A 130 3.68 11.16 -8.05
CA ARG A 130 4.80 10.51 -8.74
C ARG A 130 5.65 9.69 -7.77
N LEU A 131 5.91 10.22 -6.57
CA LEU A 131 6.62 9.47 -5.52
C LEU A 131 5.84 8.22 -5.10
N ILE A 132 4.53 8.31 -4.92
CA ILE A 132 3.66 7.16 -4.61
C ILE A 132 3.79 6.07 -5.68
N VAL A 133 3.85 6.42 -6.97
CA VAL A 133 4.08 5.45 -8.06
C VAL A 133 5.44 4.77 -7.92
N VAL A 134 6.50 5.53 -7.69
CA VAL A 134 7.85 4.99 -7.48
C VAL A 134 7.88 4.04 -6.27
N LEU A 135 7.29 4.44 -5.14
CA LEU A 135 7.25 3.62 -3.94
C LEU A 135 6.33 2.39 -4.08
N HIS A 136 5.28 2.48 -4.90
CA HIS A 136 4.47 1.33 -5.25
C HIS A 136 5.30 0.27 -5.98
N ARG A 137 6.11 0.69 -6.95
CA ARG A 137 7.03 -0.19 -7.67
C ARG A 137 8.02 -0.89 -6.73
N ALA A 138 8.52 -0.22 -5.69
CA ALA A 138 9.45 -0.79 -4.72
C ALA A 138 8.92 -2.06 -4.02
N ARG A 139 7.60 -2.29 -4.04
CA ARG A 139 6.92 -3.46 -3.44
C ARG A 139 6.61 -4.57 -4.43
N ALA A 140 6.85 -4.35 -5.71
CA ALA A 140 6.62 -5.33 -6.75
C ALA A 140 7.91 -6.10 -7.04
N SER A 141 7.88 -7.43 -6.94
CA SER A 141 8.99 -8.31 -7.34
C SER A 141 9.12 -8.45 -8.87
N SER A 142 8.25 -7.82 -9.65
CA SER A 142 8.32 -7.78 -11.12
C SER A 142 9.52 -6.96 -11.56
N THR A 143 10.15 -7.33 -12.65
CA THR A 143 11.21 -6.54 -13.30
C THR A 143 10.65 -5.37 -14.12
N TYR A 144 9.36 -5.39 -14.45
CA TYR A 144 8.67 -4.38 -15.26
C TYR A 144 7.47 -3.82 -14.52
N ASP A 145 7.34 -2.50 -14.54
CA ASP A 145 6.20 -1.75 -14.01
C ASP A 145 5.83 -0.65 -15.03
N PRO A 146 4.67 -0.75 -15.67
CA PRO A 146 4.28 0.17 -16.75
C PRO A 146 4.14 1.61 -16.28
N ASP A 147 3.81 1.85 -15.02
CA ASP A 147 3.64 3.20 -14.49
C ASP A 147 4.98 3.87 -14.21
N LEU A 148 5.95 3.11 -13.70
CA LEU A 148 7.31 3.62 -13.54
C LEU A 148 7.98 3.88 -14.89
N GLU A 149 7.80 2.98 -15.88
CA GLU A 149 8.31 3.21 -17.24
C GLU A 149 7.70 4.47 -17.86
N TYR A 150 6.40 4.67 -17.70
CA TYR A 150 5.77 5.91 -18.15
C TYR A 150 6.39 7.16 -17.51
N LEU A 151 6.65 7.13 -16.20
CA LEU A 151 7.36 8.24 -15.54
C LEU A 151 8.78 8.44 -16.10
N ARG A 152 9.48 7.36 -16.46
CA ARG A 152 10.80 7.45 -17.09
C ARG A 152 10.78 8.13 -18.45
N ASP A 153 9.69 7.92 -19.20
CA ASP A 153 9.50 8.50 -20.52
C ASP A 153 9.17 10.00 -20.47
N ILE A 154 8.46 10.45 -19.43
CA ILE A 154 7.97 11.84 -19.38
C ILE A 154 8.78 12.77 -18.47
N LEU A 155 9.57 12.24 -17.51
CA LEU A 155 10.32 13.04 -16.55
C LEU A 155 11.77 13.27 -17.00
N ASP A 156 12.21 14.49 -16.89
CA ASP A 156 13.60 14.86 -17.12
C ASP A 156 14.50 14.67 -15.87
N SER A 157 15.78 14.97 -15.99
CA SER A 157 16.75 14.85 -14.91
C SER A 157 16.45 15.75 -13.70
N TYR A 158 15.83 16.91 -13.95
CA TYR A 158 15.44 17.86 -12.91
C TYR A 158 14.24 17.34 -12.10
N ASP A 159 13.23 16.78 -12.77
CA ASP A 159 12.09 16.14 -12.14
C ASP A 159 12.54 14.98 -11.24
N TRP A 160 13.44 14.12 -11.74
CA TRP A 160 14.00 13.01 -10.96
C TRP A 160 14.82 13.49 -9.75
N ALA A 161 15.54 14.60 -9.88
CA ALA A 161 16.25 15.21 -8.75
C ALA A 161 15.26 15.67 -7.67
N LYS A 162 14.20 16.38 -8.06
CA LYS A 162 13.12 16.80 -7.14
C LYS A 162 12.42 15.63 -6.46
N LEU A 163 12.14 14.55 -7.19
CA LEU A 163 11.55 13.33 -6.60
C LEU A 163 12.46 12.72 -5.53
N ARG A 164 13.77 12.70 -5.76
CA ARG A 164 14.75 12.20 -4.80
C ARG A 164 14.83 13.10 -3.56
N GLU A 165 14.82 14.41 -3.74
CA GLU A 165 14.77 15.38 -2.64
C GLU A 165 13.49 15.18 -1.82
N ARG A 166 12.34 15.06 -2.48
CA ARG A 166 11.06 14.80 -1.81
C ARG A 166 11.03 13.47 -1.07
N ALA A 167 11.63 12.42 -1.63
CA ALA A 167 11.81 11.14 -0.96
C ALA A 167 12.67 11.26 0.31
N ALA A 168 13.70 12.10 0.29
CA ALA A 168 14.52 12.37 1.48
C ALA A 168 13.74 13.17 2.55
N GLU A 169 12.99 14.19 2.18
CA GLU A 169 12.13 14.97 3.08
C GLU A 169 11.09 14.10 3.80
N LEU A 170 10.53 13.11 3.10
CA LEU A 170 9.54 12.18 3.61
C LEU A 170 10.15 10.89 4.23
N ASP A 171 11.47 10.87 4.50
CA ASP A 171 12.18 9.71 5.06
C ASP A 171 11.94 8.41 4.24
N SER A 172 11.90 8.54 2.91
CA SER A 172 11.55 7.49 1.95
C SER A 172 12.73 7.02 1.11
N SER A 173 13.95 7.49 1.36
CA SER A 173 15.15 7.26 0.53
C SER A 173 15.45 5.77 0.33
N LEU A 174 15.27 4.94 1.36
CA LEU A 174 15.48 3.49 1.28
C LEU A 174 14.50 2.82 0.31
N ALA A 175 13.22 3.14 0.42
CA ALA A 175 12.17 2.60 -0.46
C ALA A 175 12.32 3.13 -1.90
N TYR A 176 12.68 4.40 -2.06
CA TYR A 176 13.01 4.99 -3.35
C TYR A 176 14.18 4.26 -4.00
N ALA A 177 15.26 4.00 -3.25
CA ALA A 177 16.40 3.24 -3.74
C ALA A 177 16.04 1.80 -4.12
N ALA A 178 15.10 1.16 -3.39
CA ALA A 178 14.59 -0.16 -3.72
C ALA A 178 13.86 -0.18 -5.08
N ALA A 179 13.09 0.88 -5.39
CA ALA A 179 12.43 1.03 -6.69
C ALA A 179 13.40 1.30 -7.83
N MET A 180 14.44 2.09 -7.57
CA MET A 180 15.37 2.61 -8.58
C MET A 180 16.65 1.77 -8.75
N GLY A 181 16.75 0.62 -8.08
CA GLY A 181 17.90 -0.30 -8.19
C GLY A 181 19.10 0.07 -7.33
N GLY A 182 19.01 1.09 -6.47
CA GLY A 182 20.08 1.58 -5.61
C GLY A 182 20.09 1.00 -4.19
N LEU A 183 19.30 -0.04 -3.91
CA LEU A 183 19.04 -0.56 -2.56
C LEU A 183 20.33 -0.98 -1.82
N GLU A 184 21.35 -1.48 -2.52
CA GLU A 184 22.58 -1.99 -1.90
C GLU A 184 23.39 -0.91 -1.15
N ALA A 185 23.21 0.38 -1.49
CA ALA A 185 23.80 1.50 -0.75
C ALA A 185 23.25 1.58 0.69
N TYR A 186 22.08 1.00 0.96
CA TYR A 186 21.38 1.02 2.25
C TYR A 186 21.49 -0.29 3.03
N ARG A 187 22.45 -1.18 2.69
CA ARG A 187 22.60 -2.52 3.31
C ARG A 187 22.74 -2.50 4.83
N HIS A 188 23.16 -1.40 5.40
CA HIS A 188 23.35 -1.21 6.85
C HIS A 188 22.05 -0.75 7.55
N GLU A 189 21.07 -0.28 6.77
CA GLU A 189 19.79 0.16 7.30
C GLU A 189 18.99 -1.02 7.89
N ARG A 190 18.24 -0.72 8.94
CA ARG A 190 17.42 -1.71 9.65
C ARG A 190 16.42 -2.41 8.72
N ASP A 191 15.78 -1.62 7.87
CA ASP A 191 14.67 -2.06 7.01
C ASP A 191 15.16 -2.60 5.63
N TYR A 192 16.48 -2.62 5.40
CA TYR A 192 17.07 -3.10 4.13
C TYR A 192 16.58 -4.49 3.73
N LEU A 193 16.61 -5.48 4.65
CA LEU A 193 16.20 -6.86 4.33
C LEU A 193 14.72 -6.96 4.01
N LEU A 194 13.87 -6.15 4.66
CA LEU A 194 12.45 -6.08 4.35
C LEU A 194 12.25 -5.57 2.93
N TRP A 195 12.85 -4.43 2.58
CA TRP A 195 12.76 -3.86 1.24
C TRP A 195 13.36 -4.76 0.18
N LYS A 196 14.49 -5.39 0.44
CA LYS A 196 15.08 -6.39 -0.46
C LYS A 196 14.13 -7.55 -0.72
N SER A 197 13.43 -8.02 0.30
CA SER A 197 12.52 -9.16 0.17
C SER A 197 11.26 -8.88 -0.65
N VAL A 198 10.80 -7.65 -0.69
CA VAL A 198 9.59 -7.26 -1.44
C VAL A 198 9.90 -6.72 -2.83
N SER A 199 11.10 -6.16 -3.04
CA SER A 199 11.51 -5.59 -4.32
C SER A 199 12.21 -6.59 -5.26
N THR A 200 12.68 -7.72 -4.72
CA THR A 200 13.39 -8.76 -5.48
C THR A 200 12.85 -10.15 -5.15
N ARG A 201 13.06 -11.09 -6.05
CA ARG A 201 12.71 -12.50 -5.79
C ARG A 201 13.76 -13.13 -4.88
N VAL A 202 13.44 -13.24 -3.59
CA VAL A 202 14.27 -13.93 -2.60
C VAL A 202 13.47 -15.01 -1.88
N PRO A 203 14.14 -15.99 -1.25
CA PRO A 203 13.46 -17.00 -0.43
C PRO A 203 12.63 -16.37 0.70
N SER A 204 11.48 -16.97 1.01
CA SER A 204 10.50 -16.44 1.98
C SER A 204 11.09 -16.19 3.38
N TYR A 205 12.09 -16.96 3.80
CA TYR A 205 12.73 -16.76 5.10
C TYR A 205 13.43 -15.39 5.21
N ILE A 206 13.94 -14.83 4.10
CA ILE A 206 14.56 -13.50 4.10
C ILE A 206 13.50 -12.43 4.42
N GLN A 207 12.28 -12.59 3.90
CA GLN A 207 11.15 -11.73 4.23
C GLN A 207 10.82 -11.79 5.73
N TRP A 208 10.81 -12.97 6.32
CA TRP A 208 10.55 -13.16 7.74
C TRP A 208 11.62 -12.51 8.62
N VAL A 209 12.90 -12.74 8.26
CA VAL A 209 14.03 -12.09 8.95
C VAL A 209 13.95 -10.57 8.80
N GLY A 210 13.61 -10.07 7.61
CA GLY A 210 13.41 -8.65 7.34
C GLY A 210 12.33 -8.06 8.22
N ARG A 211 11.15 -8.69 8.29
CA ARG A 211 10.03 -8.25 9.17
C ARG A 211 10.42 -8.22 10.65
N LEU A 212 11.06 -9.28 11.14
CA LEU A 212 11.51 -9.34 12.54
C LEU A 212 12.58 -8.29 12.86
N ARG A 213 13.47 -8.01 11.91
CA ARG A 213 14.51 -6.98 12.08
C ARG A 213 13.92 -5.58 12.05
N SER A 214 12.91 -5.33 11.20
CA SER A 214 12.22 -4.04 11.09
C SER A 214 11.33 -3.75 12.29
N ALA A 215 10.79 -4.77 12.96
CA ALA A 215 9.90 -4.62 14.11
C ALA A 215 10.54 -3.86 15.26
N ARG A 216 9.83 -2.84 15.79
CA ARG A 216 10.30 -1.94 16.84
C ARG A 216 9.74 -2.37 18.19
N GLY A 217 10.60 -2.75 19.09
CA GLY A 217 10.22 -3.18 20.44
C GLY A 217 9.74 -4.64 20.52
N PHE A 218 9.58 -5.12 21.77
CA PHE A 218 9.27 -6.52 22.05
C PHE A 218 7.87 -6.94 21.59
N ALA A 219 6.87 -6.10 21.85
CA ALA A 219 5.48 -6.39 21.50
C ALA A 219 5.27 -6.55 19.99
N GLU A 220 5.87 -5.67 19.18
CA GLU A 220 5.80 -5.74 17.72
C GLU A 220 6.54 -6.97 17.18
N LYS A 221 7.70 -7.32 17.74
CA LYS A 221 8.43 -8.55 17.40
C LYS A 221 7.59 -9.80 17.69
N MET A 222 6.93 -9.86 18.84
CA MET A 222 6.06 -10.99 19.21
C MET A 222 4.84 -11.08 18.29
N ARG A 223 4.21 -9.94 17.95
CA ARG A 223 3.12 -9.90 16.98
C ARG A 223 3.60 -10.38 15.59
N THR A 224 4.73 -9.88 15.13
CA THR A 224 5.35 -10.30 13.86
C THR A 224 5.64 -11.79 13.84
N LEU A 225 6.23 -12.33 14.92
CA LEU A 225 6.50 -13.77 15.04
C LEU A 225 5.20 -14.60 15.00
N LYS A 226 4.16 -14.17 15.71
CA LYS A 226 2.83 -14.79 15.65
C LYS A 226 2.29 -14.80 14.20
N ASN A 227 2.34 -13.66 13.50
CA ASN A 227 1.84 -13.53 12.13
C ASN A 227 2.67 -14.37 11.12
N ILE A 228 3.98 -14.54 11.37
CA ILE A 228 4.82 -15.45 10.57
C ILE A 228 4.38 -16.91 10.73
N LEU A 229 4.05 -17.32 11.95
CA LEU A 229 3.65 -18.68 12.27
C LEU A 229 2.19 -19.00 11.86
N MET A 230 1.34 -17.99 11.78
CA MET A 230 -0.07 -18.19 11.38
C MET A 230 -0.25 -18.12 9.87
N VAL A 231 -1.12 -18.98 9.34
CA VAL A 231 -1.57 -18.88 7.95
C VAL A 231 -2.54 -17.70 7.83
N ASN A 232 -2.32 -16.85 6.83
CA ASN A 232 -3.23 -15.76 6.50
C ASN A 232 -4.54 -16.37 5.93
N GLN A 233 -5.56 -16.44 6.79
CA GLN A 233 -6.84 -17.07 6.43
C GLN A 233 -7.64 -16.23 5.44
N ASP A 234 -7.53 -14.88 5.51
CA ASP A 234 -8.24 -13.97 4.61
C ASP A 234 -7.69 -14.13 3.18
N HIS A 235 -6.37 -14.13 3.04
CA HIS A 235 -5.74 -14.35 1.73
C HIS A 235 -6.05 -15.75 1.17
N LEU A 236 -6.00 -16.77 2.04
CA LEU A 236 -6.34 -18.14 1.64
C LEU A 236 -7.82 -18.23 1.24
N ALA A 237 -8.73 -17.54 1.93
CA ALA A 237 -10.14 -17.49 1.56
C ALA A 237 -10.36 -16.81 0.20
N MET A 238 -9.64 -15.72 -0.08
CA MET A 238 -9.68 -15.05 -1.40
C MET A 238 -9.15 -15.97 -2.52
N GLU A 239 -8.08 -16.71 -2.26
CA GLU A 239 -7.49 -17.64 -3.21
C GLU A 239 -8.40 -18.84 -3.50
N LEU A 240 -9.06 -19.38 -2.47
CA LEU A 240 -9.96 -20.56 -2.58
C LEU A 240 -11.39 -20.20 -3.02
N GLY A 241 -11.79 -18.92 -2.91
CA GLY A 241 -13.16 -18.48 -3.15
C GLY A 241 -14.17 -18.91 -2.07
N HIS A 242 -13.70 -19.46 -0.95
CA HIS A 242 -14.51 -19.86 0.21
C HIS A 242 -13.71 -19.77 1.52
N LYS A 243 -14.42 -19.80 2.66
CA LYS A 243 -13.77 -19.82 3.97
C LYS A 243 -12.93 -21.10 4.15
N PRO A 244 -11.60 -20.99 4.42
CA PRO A 244 -10.72 -22.15 4.46
C PRO A 244 -11.06 -23.11 5.61
N THR A 245 -11.00 -24.39 5.33
CA THR A 245 -11.13 -25.44 6.31
C THR A 245 -9.85 -25.62 7.14
N ARG A 246 -9.93 -26.29 8.29
CA ARG A 246 -8.76 -26.61 9.11
C ARG A 246 -7.71 -27.46 8.36
N ALA A 247 -8.14 -28.32 7.44
CA ALA A 247 -7.26 -29.14 6.62
C ALA A 247 -6.46 -28.28 5.64
N GLU A 248 -7.11 -27.37 4.93
CA GLU A 248 -6.49 -26.43 3.98
C GLU A 248 -5.52 -25.50 4.67
N ILE A 249 -5.88 -24.97 5.86
CA ILE A 249 -4.98 -24.13 6.68
C ILE A 249 -3.72 -24.92 7.06
N ARG A 250 -3.87 -26.19 7.47
CA ARG A 250 -2.75 -27.05 7.83
C ARG A 250 -1.86 -27.37 6.63
N THR A 251 -2.45 -27.69 5.49
CA THR A 251 -1.71 -27.93 4.24
C THR A 251 -0.89 -26.69 3.85
N ARG A 252 -1.53 -25.52 3.83
CA ARG A 252 -0.85 -24.25 3.51
C ARG A 252 0.27 -23.90 4.49
N PHE A 253 0.10 -24.23 5.78
CA PHE A 253 1.14 -24.06 6.78
C PHE A 253 2.38 -24.90 6.44
N PHE A 254 2.24 -26.20 6.12
CA PHE A 254 3.37 -27.06 5.79
C PHE A 254 4.03 -26.69 4.45
N GLU A 255 3.26 -26.35 3.43
CA GLU A 255 3.78 -25.83 2.16
C GLU A 255 4.70 -24.62 2.33
N ARG A 256 4.32 -23.70 3.24
CA ARG A 256 5.08 -22.48 3.54
C ARG A 256 6.49 -22.76 4.08
N PHE A 257 6.68 -23.88 4.76
CA PHE A 257 7.96 -24.33 5.30
C PHE A 257 8.68 -25.33 4.38
N GLY A 258 8.16 -25.58 3.17
CA GLY A 258 8.72 -26.58 2.26
C GLY A 258 8.50 -28.02 2.71
N LEU A 259 7.58 -28.25 3.65
CA LEU A 259 7.24 -29.56 4.21
C LEU A 259 5.96 -30.15 3.60
N GLY A 260 5.37 -29.50 2.61
CA GLY A 260 4.27 -30.01 1.81
C GLY A 260 4.81 -31.07 0.85
N GLY A 261 4.55 -32.33 1.14
CA GLY A 261 4.93 -33.44 0.28
C GLY A 261 4.27 -33.31 -1.09
N GLY A 262 5.08 -33.39 -2.14
CA GLY A 262 4.60 -33.56 -3.49
C GLY A 262 3.81 -34.86 -3.59
N SER A 263 2.65 -34.79 -4.16
CA SER A 263 1.95 -35.87 -4.79
C SER A 263 1.62 -35.49 -6.21
#